data_54363d8833aa42a8187139bb7c4032e9
#
_entry.id   54363d8833aa42a8187139bb7c4032e9
#
_cell.length_a   1.000
_cell.length_b   1.000
_cell.length_c   1.000
_cell.angle_alpha   90.00
_cell.angle_beta   90.00
_cell.angle_gamma   90.00
#
_symmetry.space_group_name_H-M   'P 1'
#
loop_
_entity.id
_entity.type
_entity.pdbx_description
1 polymer ?
#
loop_
_entity_poly.entity_id
_entity_poly.type
_entity_poly.pdbx_seq_one_letter_code
_entity_poly.pdbx_strand_id
1 'polypeptide(L)'
;MLFTKTIFGMQRRIELPDENVEAFGCFLQFQYTHDYSASPADPSADQDVVGELDDSGELLLKHARVYTLAEKLGVPALKSLAHSKIHRINSTSHGEIAYARYVYMHTPVDDVTIRKPVASFWATRSHVLRHEAEEQFKKLCLEVPEFCFDVLSLVLDQKEKRAQDRAETESGIKGSGRKRLRSGI
;
A
#
# COMPACT_ATOMS: atom_id res chain seq x y z
N MET A 1 6.52 -1.83 -25.55
CA MET A 1 5.37 -2.61 -26.03
C MET A 1 4.65 -1.86 -27.11
N LEU A 2 4.30 -2.50 -28.22
CA LEU A 2 3.78 -1.83 -29.41
C LEU A 2 2.30 -2.14 -29.58
N PHE A 3 1.45 -1.09 -29.56
CA PHE A 3 0.04 -1.19 -29.93
C PHE A 3 -0.18 -0.60 -31.31
N THR A 4 -0.86 -1.36 -32.15
CA THR A 4 -1.27 -0.88 -33.44
C THR A 4 -2.79 -0.77 -33.47
N LYS A 5 -3.34 0.45 -33.51
CA LYS A 5 -4.76 0.70 -33.72
C LYS A 5 -4.95 1.29 -35.11
N THR A 6 -5.71 0.61 -35.96
CA THR A 6 -6.06 1.11 -37.27
C THR A 6 -7.34 1.93 -37.19
N ILE A 7 -7.29 3.22 -37.49
CA ILE A 7 -8.43 4.10 -37.64
C ILE A 7 -8.33 4.75 -38.99
N PHE A 8 -9.32 4.54 -39.86
CA PHE A 8 -9.40 5.12 -41.22
C PHE A 8 -8.15 4.93 -42.10
N GLY A 9 -7.60 3.72 -42.14
CA GLY A 9 -6.46 3.38 -42.99
C GLY A 9 -5.10 3.91 -42.51
N MET A 10 -5.04 4.67 -41.40
CA MET A 10 -3.80 5.04 -40.73
C MET A 10 -3.55 4.11 -39.58
N GLN A 11 -2.45 3.36 -39.62
CA GLN A 11 -1.95 2.62 -38.45
C GLN A 11 -1.41 3.62 -37.43
N ARG A 12 -2.10 3.80 -36.32
CA ARG A 12 -1.58 4.55 -35.17
C ARG A 12 -0.88 3.57 -34.25
N ARG A 13 0.42 3.74 -34.10
CA ARG A 13 1.27 2.98 -33.17
C ARG A 13 1.37 3.77 -31.89
N ILE A 14 1.03 3.14 -30.77
CA ILE A 14 1.24 3.69 -29.44
C ILE A 14 2.44 2.96 -28.84
N GLU A 15 3.48 3.71 -28.52
CA GLU A 15 4.68 3.19 -27.85
C GLU A 15 4.57 3.53 -26.36
N LEU A 16 4.78 2.53 -25.52
CA LEU A 16 4.80 2.63 -24.06
C LEU A 16 6.16 2.11 -23.57
N PRO A 17 7.26 2.83 -23.83
CA PRO A 17 8.61 2.32 -23.59
C PRO A 17 8.91 2.10 -22.09
N ASP A 18 8.28 2.91 -21.22
CA ASP A 18 8.56 2.93 -19.78
C ASP A 18 7.64 2.00 -18.98
N GLU A 19 6.70 1.31 -19.66
CA GLU A 19 5.73 0.48 -18.98
C GLU A 19 6.22 -0.96 -18.77
N ASN A 20 5.92 -1.50 -17.60
CA ASN A 20 6.24 -2.88 -17.27
C ASN A 20 5.39 -3.84 -18.11
N VAL A 21 6.04 -4.79 -18.79
CA VAL A 21 5.38 -5.75 -19.71
C VAL A 21 4.39 -6.65 -18.97
N GLU A 22 4.72 -7.07 -17.75
CA GLU A 22 3.83 -7.91 -16.94
C GLU A 22 2.58 -7.14 -16.48
N ALA A 23 2.76 -5.89 -16.01
CA ALA A 23 1.64 -5.04 -15.62
C ALA A 23 0.70 -4.81 -16.82
N PHE A 24 1.27 -4.64 -18.00
CA PHE A 24 0.49 -4.51 -19.22
C PHE A 24 -0.23 -5.82 -19.59
N GLY A 25 0.40 -6.98 -19.40
CA GLY A 25 -0.24 -8.29 -19.53
C GLY A 25 -1.45 -8.44 -18.59
N CYS A 26 -1.32 -8.02 -17.32
CA CYS A 26 -2.40 -7.98 -16.36
C CYS A 26 -3.54 -7.05 -16.80
N PHE A 27 -3.23 -5.89 -17.36
CA PHE A 27 -4.24 -5.00 -17.95
C PHE A 27 -4.99 -5.66 -19.09
N LEU A 28 -4.30 -6.33 -20.01
CA LEU A 28 -4.97 -7.07 -21.11
C LEU A 28 -5.87 -8.18 -20.55
N GLN A 29 -5.38 -8.98 -19.62
CA GLN A 29 -6.18 -10.03 -18.99
C GLN A 29 -7.45 -9.45 -18.36
N PHE A 30 -7.32 -8.34 -17.62
CA PHE A 30 -8.45 -7.66 -17.01
C PHE A 30 -9.52 -7.21 -18.04
N GLN A 31 -9.11 -6.79 -19.25
CA GLN A 31 -10.05 -6.38 -20.30
C GLN A 31 -10.99 -7.52 -20.76
N TYR A 32 -10.55 -8.77 -20.61
CA TYR A 32 -11.34 -9.95 -21.04
C TYR A 32 -12.04 -10.66 -19.89
N THR A 33 -11.44 -10.67 -18.70
CA THR A 33 -11.87 -11.49 -17.56
C THR A 33 -12.41 -10.69 -16.40
N HIS A 34 -12.22 -9.36 -16.39
CA HIS A 34 -12.47 -8.46 -15.26
C HIS A 34 -11.65 -8.81 -14.00
N ASP A 35 -10.62 -9.63 -14.17
CA ASP A 35 -9.62 -9.98 -13.15
C ASP A 35 -8.24 -10.15 -13.82
N TYR A 36 -7.19 -10.32 -13.01
CA TYR A 36 -5.88 -10.70 -13.49
C TYR A 36 -5.17 -11.57 -12.44
N SER A 37 -4.37 -12.53 -12.86
CA SER A 37 -3.65 -13.41 -11.95
C SER A 37 -2.23 -12.94 -11.69
N ALA A 38 -1.71 -13.31 -10.51
CA ALA A 38 -0.33 -13.04 -10.13
C ALA A 38 0.65 -13.84 -11.01
N SER A 39 0.27 -15.04 -11.44
CA SER A 39 1.06 -15.87 -12.34
C SER A 39 0.30 -16.18 -13.62
N PRO A 40 0.82 -15.81 -14.82
CA PRO A 40 0.20 -16.17 -16.09
C PRO A 40 0.21 -17.69 -16.35
N ALA A 41 1.08 -18.44 -15.68
CA ALA A 41 1.28 -19.87 -15.90
C ALA A 41 0.30 -20.73 -15.11
N ASP A 42 -0.33 -20.20 -14.05
CA ASP A 42 -1.31 -20.92 -13.23
C ASP A 42 -2.42 -19.98 -12.75
N PRO A 43 -3.56 -19.93 -13.50
CA PRO A 43 -4.72 -19.12 -13.09
C PRO A 43 -5.39 -19.59 -11.79
N SER A 44 -5.09 -20.81 -11.34
CA SER A 44 -5.63 -21.34 -10.08
C SER A 44 -4.79 -20.95 -8.86
N ALA A 45 -3.54 -20.51 -9.07
CA ALA A 45 -2.65 -20.10 -7.99
C ALA A 45 -3.12 -18.84 -7.22
N ASP A 46 -4.02 -18.04 -7.80
CA ASP A 46 -4.57 -16.85 -7.14
C ASP A 46 -5.59 -17.16 -6.03
N GLN A 47 -6.12 -18.38 -5.98
CA GLN A 47 -7.18 -18.71 -5.00
C GLN A 47 -6.63 -19.14 -3.64
N ASP A 48 -5.36 -19.58 -3.55
CA ASP A 48 -4.81 -20.20 -2.35
C ASP A 48 -3.55 -19.53 -1.78
N VAL A 49 -3.04 -18.45 -2.37
CA VAL A 49 -1.83 -17.75 -1.89
C VAL A 49 -2.13 -16.82 -0.69
N VAL A 50 -3.29 -16.98 -0.06
CA VAL A 50 -3.59 -16.32 1.22
C VAL A 50 -2.74 -16.98 2.30
N GLY A 51 -1.51 -16.49 2.47
CA GLY A 51 -0.63 -16.94 3.55
C GLY A 51 0.82 -17.24 3.16
N GLU A 52 1.14 -17.32 1.87
CA GLU A 52 2.54 -17.44 1.45
C GLU A 52 3.25 -16.09 1.58
N LEU A 53 4.44 -16.11 2.17
CA LEU A 53 5.25 -14.91 2.36
C LEU A 53 5.94 -14.55 1.03
N ASP A 54 5.69 -13.34 0.52
CA ASP A 54 6.43 -12.79 -0.62
C ASP A 54 7.83 -12.34 -0.18
N ASP A 55 8.77 -13.27 -0.16
CA ASP A 55 10.12 -13.02 0.28
C ASP A 55 10.87 -12.00 -0.58
N SER A 56 10.57 -11.97 -1.86
CA SER A 56 11.21 -11.06 -2.83
C SER A 56 10.57 -9.68 -2.89
N GLY A 57 9.29 -9.54 -2.51
CA GLY A 57 8.49 -8.35 -2.73
C GLY A 57 8.04 -8.14 -4.18
N GLU A 58 8.34 -9.08 -5.08
CA GLU A 58 8.01 -8.95 -6.50
C GLU A 58 6.51 -9.02 -6.76
N LEU A 59 5.79 -9.83 -5.99
CA LEU A 59 4.34 -9.93 -6.10
C LEU A 59 3.67 -8.61 -5.70
N LEU A 60 4.13 -8.03 -4.59
CA LEU A 60 3.67 -6.73 -4.11
C LEU A 60 3.96 -5.63 -5.13
N LEU A 61 5.18 -5.60 -5.69
CA LEU A 61 5.58 -4.67 -6.75
C LEU A 61 4.79 -4.85 -8.04
N LYS A 62 4.45 -6.07 -8.43
CA LYS A 62 3.64 -6.36 -9.60
C LYS A 62 2.27 -5.67 -9.50
N HIS A 63 1.57 -5.84 -8.38
CA HIS A 63 0.28 -5.18 -8.19
C HIS A 63 0.41 -3.65 -8.10
N ALA A 64 1.49 -3.13 -7.53
CA ALA A 64 1.76 -1.69 -7.53
C ALA A 64 1.97 -1.14 -8.95
N ARG A 65 2.67 -1.88 -9.81
CA ARG A 65 2.85 -1.53 -11.24
C ARG A 65 1.53 -1.57 -12.01
N VAL A 66 0.66 -2.54 -11.72
CA VAL A 66 -0.70 -2.59 -12.30
C VAL A 66 -1.53 -1.39 -11.83
N TYR A 67 -1.43 -1.02 -10.57
CA TYR A 67 -2.12 0.14 -10.00
C TYR A 67 -1.74 1.44 -10.71
N THR A 68 -0.44 1.71 -10.87
CA THR A 68 0.05 2.92 -11.56
C THR A 68 -0.27 2.91 -13.05
N LEU A 69 -0.21 1.75 -13.70
CA LEU A 69 -0.63 1.60 -15.10
C LEU A 69 -2.12 1.87 -15.27
N ALA A 70 -2.96 1.35 -14.37
CA ALA A 70 -4.40 1.57 -14.39
C ALA A 70 -4.77 3.06 -14.25
N GLU A 71 -4.04 3.80 -13.42
CA GLU A 71 -4.17 5.25 -13.31
C GLU A 71 -3.83 5.95 -14.62
N LYS A 72 -2.67 5.65 -15.22
CA LYS A 72 -2.24 6.23 -16.50
C LYS A 72 -3.22 5.94 -17.64
N LEU A 73 -3.82 4.76 -17.66
CA LEU A 73 -4.77 4.35 -18.70
C LEU A 73 -6.21 4.79 -18.42
N GLY A 74 -6.49 5.40 -17.25
CA GLY A 74 -7.83 5.83 -16.85
C GLY A 74 -8.80 4.67 -16.62
N VAL A 75 -8.33 3.55 -16.01
CA VAL A 75 -9.14 2.35 -15.74
C VAL A 75 -9.35 2.17 -14.23
N PRO A 76 -10.32 2.92 -13.62
CA PRO A 76 -10.49 2.94 -12.17
C PRO A 76 -10.86 1.57 -11.58
N ALA A 77 -11.57 0.74 -12.32
CA ALA A 77 -11.91 -0.61 -11.86
C ALA A 77 -10.67 -1.49 -11.68
N LEU A 78 -9.70 -1.41 -12.62
CA LEU A 78 -8.42 -2.12 -12.50
C LEU A 78 -7.57 -1.54 -11.37
N LYS A 79 -7.56 -0.20 -11.21
CA LYS A 79 -6.88 0.48 -10.09
C LYS A 79 -7.39 -0.03 -8.74
N SER A 80 -8.71 -0.10 -8.56
CA SER A 80 -9.35 -0.60 -7.34
C SER A 80 -9.05 -2.08 -7.09
N LEU A 81 -9.06 -2.90 -8.15
CA LEU A 81 -8.73 -4.33 -8.06
C LEU A 81 -7.27 -4.52 -7.64
N ALA A 82 -6.33 -3.81 -8.25
CA ALA A 82 -4.91 -3.87 -7.90
C ALA A 82 -4.67 -3.46 -6.44
N HIS A 83 -5.30 -2.38 -5.99
CA HIS A 83 -5.26 -1.95 -4.60
C HIS A 83 -5.79 -3.03 -3.64
N SER A 84 -6.89 -3.68 -3.98
CA SER A 84 -7.46 -4.78 -3.19
C SER A 84 -6.52 -5.99 -3.09
N LYS A 85 -5.83 -6.33 -4.20
CA LYS A 85 -4.85 -7.44 -4.23
C LYS A 85 -3.61 -7.11 -3.39
N ILE A 86 -3.09 -5.89 -3.42
CA ILE A 86 -1.98 -5.43 -2.58
C ILE A 86 -2.24 -5.73 -1.10
N HIS A 87 -3.45 -5.45 -0.61
CA HIS A 87 -3.79 -5.65 0.81
C HIS A 87 -3.88 -7.11 1.26
N ARG A 88 -3.82 -8.06 0.35
CA ARG A 88 -3.85 -9.51 0.68
C ARG A 88 -2.47 -10.13 0.75
N ILE A 89 -1.42 -9.40 0.35
CA ILE A 89 -0.07 -9.92 0.29
C ILE A 89 0.63 -9.69 1.62
N ASN A 90 1.28 -10.74 2.12
CA ASN A 90 2.24 -10.64 3.20
C ASN A 90 3.64 -10.64 2.61
N SER A 91 4.44 -9.64 2.94
CA SER A 91 5.80 -9.50 2.43
C SER A 91 6.82 -9.31 3.56
N THR A 92 8.08 -9.51 3.22
CA THR A 92 9.21 -9.26 4.12
C THR A 92 9.47 -7.77 4.26
N SER A 93 10.27 -7.40 5.27
CA SER A 93 10.70 -6.00 5.47
C SER A 93 11.41 -5.44 4.23
N HIS A 94 12.13 -6.25 3.49
CA HIS A 94 12.79 -5.86 2.23
C HIS A 94 11.77 -5.61 1.11
N GLY A 95 10.79 -6.48 0.96
CA GLY A 95 9.69 -6.32 0.01
C GLY A 95 8.87 -5.06 0.30
N GLU A 96 8.54 -4.83 1.57
CA GLU A 96 7.81 -3.62 1.99
C GLU A 96 8.62 -2.33 1.74
N ILE A 97 9.95 -2.35 1.88
CA ILE A 97 10.82 -1.22 1.54
C ILE A 97 10.79 -0.95 0.02
N ALA A 98 10.91 -2.00 -0.79
CA ALA A 98 10.85 -1.89 -2.24
C ALA A 98 9.49 -1.34 -2.70
N TYR A 99 8.40 -1.83 -2.10
CA TYR A 99 7.05 -1.37 -2.36
C TYR A 99 6.85 0.11 -1.96
N ALA A 100 7.25 0.50 -0.75
CA ALA A 100 7.14 1.88 -0.29
C ALA A 100 7.91 2.84 -1.21
N ARG A 101 9.14 2.47 -1.59
CA ARG A 101 9.95 3.23 -2.56
C ARG A 101 9.21 3.39 -3.88
N TYR A 102 8.69 2.31 -4.43
CA TYR A 102 7.96 2.34 -5.70
C TYR A 102 6.74 3.26 -5.64
N VAL A 103 5.91 3.10 -4.62
CA VAL A 103 4.70 3.91 -4.44
C VAL A 103 5.02 5.39 -4.40
N TYR A 104 5.96 5.79 -3.55
CA TYR A 104 6.29 7.21 -3.39
C TYR A 104 6.98 7.83 -4.60
N MET A 105 7.70 7.02 -5.40
CA MET A 105 8.38 7.51 -6.62
C MET A 105 7.45 7.54 -7.85
N HIS A 106 6.38 6.73 -7.90
CA HIS A 106 5.56 6.54 -9.10
C HIS A 106 4.10 6.95 -8.93
N THR A 107 3.70 7.45 -7.77
CA THR A 107 2.35 7.98 -7.56
C THR A 107 2.39 9.45 -7.19
N PRO A 108 1.39 10.25 -7.57
CA PRO A 108 1.32 11.65 -7.18
C PRO A 108 1.16 11.82 -5.66
N VAL A 109 1.53 13.01 -5.15
CA VAL A 109 1.51 13.31 -3.70
C VAL A 109 0.09 13.25 -3.12
N ASP A 110 -0.90 13.58 -3.92
CA ASP A 110 -2.31 13.59 -3.57
C ASP A 110 -3.01 12.21 -3.69
N ASP A 111 -2.31 11.17 -4.16
CA ASP A 111 -2.88 9.81 -4.17
C ASP A 111 -2.84 9.18 -2.77
N VAL A 112 -3.68 9.72 -1.90
CA VAL A 112 -3.83 9.24 -0.51
C VAL A 112 -4.31 7.80 -0.43
N THR A 113 -4.93 7.28 -1.49
CA THR A 113 -5.49 5.92 -1.53
C THR A 113 -4.41 4.86 -1.34
N ILE A 114 -3.24 5.06 -1.95
CA ILE A 114 -2.14 4.11 -1.85
C ILE A 114 -1.05 4.58 -0.86
N ARG A 115 -0.74 5.90 -0.80
CA ARG A 115 0.33 6.43 0.06
C ARG A 115 0.00 6.32 1.55
N LYS A 116 -1.24 6.64 1.94
CA LYS A 116 -1.65 6.61 3.35
C LYS A 116 -1.61 5.20 3.97
N PRO A 117 -2.10 4.12 3.33
CA PRO A 117 -1.91 2.76 3.83
C PRO A 117 -0.45 2.38 4.01
N VAL A 118 0.43 2.73 3.07
CA VAL A 118 1.88 2.49 3.18
C VAL A 118 2.45 3.20 4.40
N ALA A 119 2.23 4.49 4.54
CA ALA A 119 2.71 5.25 5.70
C ALA A 119 2.15 4.73 7.03
N SER A 120 0.87 4.36 7.07
CA SER A 120 0.20 3.79 8.27
C SER A 120 0.77 2.42 8.66
N PHE A 121 1.07 1.56 7.68
CA PHE A 121 1.71 0.28 7.90
C PHE A 121 3.08 0.47 8.57
N TRP A 122 3.92 1.35 8.00
CA TRP A 122 5.23 1.67 8.56
C TRP A 122 5.16 2.37 9.91
N ALA A 123 4.23 3.31 10.12
CA ALA A 123 4.03 3.98 11.41
C ALA A 123 3.69 2.98 12.53
N THR A 124 2.94 1.92 12.21
CA THR A 124 2.51 0.91 13.17
C THR A 124 3.59 -0.14 13.44
N ARG A 125 4.34 -0.54 12.41
CA ARG A 125 5.32 -1.65 12.47
C ARG A 125 6.78 -1.21 12.43
N SER A 126 7.07 0.08 12.42
CA SER A 126 8.43 0.62 12.28
C SER A 126 9.43 0.08 13.30
N HIS A 127 8.98 -0.27 14.51
CA HIS A 127 9.85 -0.82 15.55
C HIS A 127 10.38 -2.23 15.20
N VAL A 128 9.65 -3.03 14.41
CA VAL A 128 10.09 -4.34 13.94
C VAL A 128 10.85 -4.20 12.62
N LEU A 129 10.19 -3.65 11.61
CA LEU A 129 10.70 -3.58 10.24
C LEU A 129 12.02 -2.80 10.15
N ARG A 130 12.16 -1.73 10.93
CA ARG A 130 13.38 -0.93 10.98
C ARG A 130 14.57 -1.74 11.52
N HIS A 131 14.36 -2.61 12.50
CA HIS A 131 15.43 -3.45 13.05
C HIS A 131 15.81 -4.59 12.13
N GLU A 132 14.87 -5.13 11.37
CA GLU A 132 15.12 -6.21 10.42
C GLU A 132 15.88 -5.73 9.18
N ALA A 133 15.64 -4.49 8.74
CA ALA A 133 16.22 -3.94 7.51
C ALA A 133 16.69 -2.48 7.70
N GLU A 134 17.46 -2.21 8.75
CA GLU A 134 17.82 -0.85 9.19
C GLU A 134 18.51 -0.02 8.11
N GLU A 135 19.49 -0.58 7.44
CA GLU A 135 20.25 0.13 6.40
C GLU A 135 19.38 0.48 5.18
N GLN A 136 18.53 -0.45 4.76
CA GLN A 136 17.61 -0.23 3.63
C GLN A 136 16.52 0.78 4.00
N PHE A 137 16.02 0.73 5.24
CA PHE A 137 15.05 1.72 5.74
C PHE A 137 15.67 3.12 5.79
N LYS A 138 16.89 3.26 6.32
CA LYS A 138 17.62 4.52 6.34
C LYS A 138 17.82 5.06 4.91
N LYS A 139 18.21 4.18 3.99
CA LYS A 139 18.38 4.55 2.58
C LYS A 139 17.05 5.04 1.98
N LEU A 140 15.94 4.34 2.23
CA LEU A 140 14.62 4.76 1.78
C LEU A 140 14.24 6.15 2.30
N CYS A 141 14.47 6.43 3.59
CA CYS A 141 14.18 7.74 4.18
C CYS A 141 15.03 8.88 3.55
N LEU A 142 16.25 8.59 3.15
CA LEU A 142 17.12 9.57 2.49
C LEU A 142 16.77 9.78 1.01
N GLU A 143 16.38 8.72 0.32
CA GLU A 143 15.98 8.76 -1.10
C GLU A 143 14.59 9.37 -1.29
N VAL A 144 13.68 9.14 -0.34
CA VAL A 144 12.28 9.56 -0.41
C VAL A 144 11.88 10.26 0.90
N PRO A 145 12.26 11.54 1.09
CA PRO A 145 11.98 12.28 2.32
C PRO A 145 10.49 12.40 2.64
N GLU A 146 9.62 12.48 1.64
CA GLU A 146 8.17 12.54 1.80
C GLU A 146 7.64 11.31 2.55
N PHE A 147 8.14 10.12 2.23
CA PHE A 147 7.78 8.89 2.95
C PHE A 147 8.14 9.00 4.43
N CYS A 148 9.36 9.46 4.72
CA CYS A 148 9.82 9.60 6.09
C CYS A 148 8.98 10.62 6.87
N PHE A 149 8.63 11.74 6.24
CA PHE A 149 7.77 12.77 6.83
C PHE A 149 6.37 12.24 7.14
N ASP A 150 5.74 11.53 6.21
CA ASP A 150 4.41 10.96 6.39
C ASP A 150 4.39 9.93 7.54
N VAL A 151 5.39 9.02 7.56
CA VAL A 151 5.52 8.04 8.65
C VAL A 151 5.72 8.72 10.00
N LEU A 152 6.61 9.72 10.07
CA LEU A 152 6.89 10.47 11.31
C LEU A 152 5.63 11.19 11.80
N SER A 153 4.91 11.86 10.91
CA SER A 153 3.67 12.58 11.23
C SER A 153 2.65 11.63 11.85
N LEU A 154 2.41 10.48 11.24
CA LEU A 154 1.49 9.47 11.78
C LEU A 154 1.93 8.89 13.13
N VAL A 155 3.24 8.69 13.35
CA VAL A 155 3.77 8.24 14.65
C VAL A 155 3.53 9.29 15.74
N LEU A 156 3.72 10.57 15.42
CA LEU A 156 3.47 11.68 16.34
C LEU A 156 1.98 11.80 16.68
N ASP A 157 1.11 11.76 15.67
CA ASP A 157 -0.35 11.80 15.85
C ASP A 157 -0.83 10.65 16.75
N GLN A 158 -0.32 9.44 16.53
CA GLN A 158 -0.63 8.28 17.37
C GLN A 158 -0.16 8.45 18.81
N LYS A 159 1.01 9.05 19.01
CA LYS A 159 1.55 9.33 20.33
C LYS A 159 0.72 10.38 21.07
N GLU A 160 0.32 11.43 20.41
CA GLU A 160 -0.52 12.49 20.95
C GLU A 160 -1.89 11.94 21.34
N LYS A 161 -2.53 11.17 20.44
CA LYS A 161 -3.81 10.52 20.73
C LYS A 161 -3.74 9.62 21.96
N ARG A 162 -2.71 8.77 22.06
CA ARG A 162 -2.50 7.90 23.25
C ARG A 162 -2.30 8.69 24.53
N ALA A 163 -1.65 9.86 24.48
CA ALA A 163 -1.47 10.73 25.62
C ALA A 163 -2.80 11.35 26.07
N GLN A 164 -3.63 11.78 25.10
CA GLN A 164 -4.99 12.31 25.38
C GLN A 164 -5.89 11.23 26.00
N ASP A 165 -5.95 10.02 25.40
CA ASP A 165 -6.75 8.90 25.89
C ASP A 165 -6.37 8.54 27.34
N ARG A 166 -5.07 8.58 27.70
CA ARG A 166 -4.59 8.36 29.06
C ARG A 166 -5.06 9.45 30.01
N ALA A 167 -4.93 10.72 29.62
CA ALA A 167 -5.34 11.85 30.45
C ALA A 167 -6.87 11.82 30.73
N GLU A 168 -7.68 11.46 29.73
CA GLU A 168 -9.13 11.31 29.88
C GLU A 168 -9.47 10.13 30.82
N THR A 169 -8.78 9.00 30.68
CA THR A 169 -8.99 7.83 31.55
C THR A 169 -8.64 8.16 33.01
N GLU A 170 -7.53 8.87 33.26
CA GLU A 170 -7.13 9.27 34.60
C GLU A 170 -8.09 10.30 35.22
N SER A 171 -8.63 11.22 34.43
CA SER A 171 -9.62 12.19 34.88
C SER A 171 -10.97 11.55 35.19
N GLY A 172 -11.39 10.54 34.40
CA GLY A 172 -12.62 9.77 34.61
C GLY A 172 -12.59 8.94 35.90
N ILE A 173 -11.44 8.37 36.27
CA ILE A 173 -11.29 7.59 37.49
C ILE A 173 -11.36 8.47 38.73
N LYS A 174 -10.88 9.72 38.69
CA LYS A 174 -10.98 10.67 39.82
C LYS A 174 -12.41 11.12 40.11
N GLY A 175 -13.32 11.03 39.14
CA GLY A 175 -14.73 11.42 39.28
C GLY A 175 -15.64 10.36 39.89
N SER A 176 -15.25 9.08 39.91
CA SER A 176 -16.11 7.97 40.36
C SER A 176 -15.99 7.62 41.86
N GLY A 177 -15.13 8.29 42.61
CA GLY A 177 -14.90 7.99 44.03
C GLY A 177 -15.52 8.97 44.98
N ARG A 178 -16.86 8.97 45.18
CA ARG A 178 -17.53 9.39 46.44
C ARG A 178 -19.07 9.42 46.29
N LYS A 179 -19.72 8.28 46.33
CA LYS A 179 -21.05 8.19 46.93
C LYS A 179 -20.97 7.30 48.18
N ARG A 180 -20.61 7.91 49.32
CA ARG A 180 -20.89 7.34 50.62
C ARG A 180 -22.41 7.41 50.82
N LEU A 181 -23.06 6.28 50.76
CA LEU A 181 -24.40 6.10 51.33
C LEU A 181 -24.31 6.38 52.85
N ARG A 182 -24.88 7.50 53.29
CA ARG A 182 -25.29 7.65 54.72
C ARG A 182 -26.59 6.90 54.88
N SER A 183 -26.55 5.72 55.46
CA SER A 183 -27.72 5.14 56.13
C SER A 183 -27.95 5.93 57.45
N GLY A 184 -29.05 6.62 57.53
CA GLY A 184 -29.59 7.22 58.75
C GLY A 184 -30.66 6.29 59.33
N ILE A 185 -30.61 6.09 60.56
CA ILE A 185 -31.51 5.40 61.51
C ILE A 185 -32.94 5.89 61.36
#